data_c8aad4ceb461752ca362440f503e2ee3
#
_entry.id   c8aad4ceb461752ca362440f503e2ee3
#
_cell.length_a   1.000
_cell.length_b   1.000
_cell.length_c   1.000
_cell.angle_alpha   90.00
_cell.angle_beta   90.00
_cell.angle_gamma   90.00
#
_symmetry.space_group_name_H-M   'P 1'
#
loop_
_entity.id
_entity.type
_entity.pdbx_description
1 polymer ?
#
loop_
_entity_poly.entity_id
_entity_poly.type
_entity_poly.pdbx_seq_one_letter_code
_entity_poly.pdbx_strand_id
1 'polypeptide(L)'
;FGVVTIGEGREVGEAPSRLAMVGCEASVRDWQQRPNGLLGIRVEGGRRFQVLSVEVQADQLSVGEIEWFEDLPEQPLTYEHNDLAALLSVLDEHPMVAALEMGGEPGGQQDLANQLAYLLPFDTERKLELLALPDAQMQLARIQVLLEHLQGELG
;
A
#
# COMPACT_ATOMS: atom_id res chain seq x y z
N PHE A 1 1.40 -7.98 12.08
CA PHE A 1 1.24 -6.64 12.66
C PHE A 1 0.56 -5.71 11.67
N GLY A 2 0.02 -4.61 12.18
CA GLY A 2 -0.63 -3.60 11.34
C GLY A 2 0.29 -2.44 11.01
N VAL A 3 0.17 -1.93 9.79
CA VAL A 3 0.90 -0.74 9.34
C VAL A 3 -0.12 0.36 9.03
N VAL A 4 0.08 1.52 9.63
CA VAL A 4 -0.72 2.71 9.36
C VAL A 4 0.20 3.90 9.10
N THR A 5 -0.27 4.83 8.28
CA THR A 5 0.48 6.04 7.98
C THR A 5 0.48 6.97 9.17
N ILE A 6 1.65 7.51 9.51
CA ILE A 6 1.82 8.49 10.58
C ILE A 6 1.46 9.88 10.05
N GLY A 7 0.46 10.52 10.65
CA GLY A 7 0.12 11.91 10.37
C GLY A 7 1.00 12.87 11.14
N GLU A 8 1.26 12.59 12.43
CA GLU A 8 2.15 13.34 13.31
C GLU A 8 2.89 12.37 14.21
N GLY A 9 4.17 12.61 14.44
CA GLY A 9 5.02 11.78 15.29
C GLY A 9 6.14 11.10 14.53
N ARG A 10 6.74 10.07 15.15
CA ARG A 10 7.88 9.31 14.63
C ARG A 10 7.62 7.81 14.75
N GLU A 11 8.34 7.05 13.94
CA GLU A 11 8.27 5.58 14.01
C GLU A 11 9.01 5.03 15.23
N VAL A 12 10.02 5.74 15.69
CA VAL A 12 10.90 5.29 16.79
C VAL A 12 10.87 6.31 17.92
N GLY A 13 10.83 5.84 19.16
CA GLY A 13 10.75 6.66 20.36
C GLY A 13 9.34 6.73 20.90
N GLU A 14 8.80 7.93 21.06
CA GLU A 14 7.41 8.11 21.52
C GLU A 14 6.42 7.67 20.44
N ALA A 15 5.28 7.12 20.87
CA ALA A 15 4.20 6.74 19.97
C ALA A 15 3.72 7.97 19.17
N PRO A 16 3.38 7.78 17.87
CA PRO A 16 2.86 8.88 17.06
C PRO A 16 1.58 9.47 17.65
N SER A 17 1.45 10.79 17.61
CA SER A 17 0.28 11.49 18.13
C SER A 17 -0.91 11.43 17.18
N ARG A 18 -0.69 11.14 15.91
CA ARG A 18 -1.73 11.09 14.90
C ARG A 18 -1.43 10.00 13.87
N LEU A 19 -2.41 9.11 13.68
CA LEU A 19 -2.33 8.00 12.73
C LEU A 19 -3.48 8.10 11.73
N ALA A 20 -3.27 7.53 10.55
CA ALA A 20 -4.34 7.36 9.57
C ALA A 20 -5.39 6.36 10.09
N MET A 21 -6.63 6.50 9.63
CA MET A 21 -7.75 5.66 10.06
C MET A 21 -7.86 4.34 9.30
N VAL A 22 -7.06 4.16 8.27
CA VAL A 22 -7.03 2.93 7.45
C VAL A 22 -5.60 2.42 7.41
N GLY A 23 -5.44 1.13 7.55
CA GLY A 23 -4.14 0.49 7.49
C GLY A 23 -4.19 -0.86 6.81
N CYS A 24 -3.06 -1.54 6.84
CA CYS A 24 -2.89 -2.86 6.22
C CYS A 24 -2.10 -3.77 7.14
N GLU A 25 -2.52 -5.03 7.22
CA GLU A 25 -1.76 -6.08 7.88
C GLU A 25 -0.45 -6.31 7.13
N ALA A 26 0.62 -6.53 7.85
CA ALA A 26 1.91 -6.88 7.29
C ALA A 26 2.44 -8.15 7.94
N SER A 27 2.90 -9.06 7.10
CA SER A 27 3.53 -10.32 7.53
C SER A 27 5.00 -10.29 7.19
N VAL A 28 5.86 -10.64 8.14
CA VAL A 28 7.29 -10.71 7.91
C VAL A 28 7.60 -11.98 7.11
N ARG A 29 8.19 -11.82 5.93
CA ARG A 29 8.53 -12.93 5.02
C ARG A 29 9.99 -13.29 5.08
N ASP A 30 10.85 -12.30 5.36
CA ASP A 30 12.30 -12.51 5.43
C ASP A 30 12.91 -11.42 6.30
N TRP A 31 14.10 -11.70 6.81
CA TRP A 31 14.84 -10.74 7.60
C TRP A 31 16.35 -10.92 7.40
N GLN A 32 17.09 -9.80 7.53
CA GLN A 32 18.54 -9.78 7.42
C GLN A 32 19.12 -8.86 8.48
N GLN A 33 20.26 -9.23 9.02
CA GLN A 33 21.04 -8.31 9.84
C GLN A 33 21.91 -7.47 8.91
N ARG A 34 21.77 -6.15 9.00
CA ARG A 34 22.56 -5.22 8.19
C ARG A 34 23.92 -4.94 8.84
N PRO A 35 24.93 -4.49 8.04
CA PRO A 35 26.27 -4.19 8.59
C PRO A 35 26.29 -3.17 9.72
N ASN A 36 25.29 -2.27 9.78
CA ASN A 36 25.16 -1.26 10.83
C ASN A 36 24.51 -1.79 12.12
N GLY A 37 24.25 -3.10 12.20
CA GLY A 37 23.61 -3.72 13.36
C GLY A 37 22.10 -3.65 13.36
N LEU A 38 21.48 -2.98 12.40
CA LEU A 38 20.03 -2.90 12.28
C LEU A 38 19.47 -4.14 11.58
N LEU A 39 18.23 -4.48 11.94
CA LEU A 39 17.49 -5.57 11.32
C LEU A 39 16.73 -5.06 10.09
N GLY A 40 17.03 -5.61 8.92
CA GLY A 40 16.24 -5.39 7.72
C GLY A 40 15.17 -6.47 7.59
N ILE A 41 13.94 -6.07 7.34
CA ILE A 41 12.84 -7.02 7.16
C ILE A 41 12.20 -6.81 5.79
N ARG A 42 11.70 -7.92 5.23
CA ARG A 42 10.84 -7.92 4.06
C ARG A 42 9.45 -8.31 4.51
N VAL A 43 8.47 -7.46 4.24
CA VAL A 43 7.09 -7.70 4.62
C VAL A 43 6.20 -7.82 3.40
N GLU A 44 5.12 -8.57 3.56
CA GLU A 44 4.07 -8.69 2.55
C GLU A 44 2.78 -8.14 3.14
N GLY A 45 2.09 -7.29 2.38
CA GLY A 45 0.79 -6.75 2.78
C GLY A 45 -0.29 -7.81 2.73
N GLY A 46 -1.19 -7.77 3.70
CA GLY A 46 -2.35 -8.65 3.79
C GLY A 46 -3.65 -7.87 3.71
N ARG A 47 -4.57 -8.17 4.62
CA ARG A 47 -5.89 -7.55 4.65
C ARG A 47 -5.80 -6.10 5.12
N ARG A 48 -6.65 -5.28 4.55
CA ARG A 48 -6.83 -3.90 4.99
C ARG A 48 -7.78 -3.85 6.18
N PHE A 49 -7.65 -2.82 7.00
CA PHE A 49 -8.50 -2.62 8.16
C PHE A 49 -8.79 -1.14 8.37
N GLN A 50 -9.90 -0.87 9.03
CA GLN A 50 -10.22 0.45 9.55
C GLN A 50 -9.88 0.49 11.04
N VAL A 51 -9.25 1.58 11.47
CA VAL A 51 -8.91 1.79 12.87
C VAL A 51 -10.14 2.37 13.59
N LEU A 52 -10.61 1.68 14.63
CA LEU A 52 -11.73 2.13 15.44
C LEU A 52 -11.23 2.92 16.65
N SER A 53 -10.17 2.45 17.29
CA SER A 53 -9.58 3.12 18.45
C SER A 53 -8.11 2.71 18.58
N VAL A 54 -7.32 3.56 19.20
CA VAL A 54 -5.90 3.31 19.45
C VAL A 54 -5.61 3.57 20.93
N GLU A 55 -4.88 2.65 21.56
CA GLU A 55 -4.38 2.80 22.92
C GLU A 55 -2.86 2.66 22.89
N VAL A 56 -2.17 3.56 23.59
CA VAL A 56 -0.73 3.52 23.72
C VAL A 56 -0.37 2.86 25.04
N GLN A 57 0.39 1.77 24.97
CA GLN A 57 0.85 1.05 26.15
C GLN A 57 2.02 1.76 26.84
N ALA A 58 2.34 1.34 28.05
CA ALA A 58 3.42 1.93 28.84
C ALA A 58 4.78 1.87 28.15
N ASP A 59 5.00 0.89 27.27
CA ASP A 59 6.21 0.72 26.46
C ASP A 59 6.19 1.53 25.15
N GLN A 60 5.19 2.42 24.98
CA GLN A 60 4.95 3.23 23.77
C GLN A 60 4.48 2.42 22.56
N LEU A 61 4.12 1.16 22.73
CA LEU A 61 3.50 0.37 21.67
C LEU A 61 2.04 0.79 21.50
N SER A 62 1.66 1.12 20.27
CA SER A 62 0.27 1.42 19.93
C SER A 62 -0.48 0.15 19.63
N VAL A 63 -1.60 -0.06 20.32
CA VAL A 63 -2.50 -1.20 20.11
C VAL A 63 -3.87 -0.64 19.75
N GLY A 64 -4.46 -1.18 18.69
CA GLY A 64 -5.73 -0.67 18.19
C GLY A 64 -6.82 -1.72 18.10
N GLU A 65 -8.06 -1.29 18.29
CA GLU A 65 -9.22 -2.03 17.83
C GLU A 65 -9.45 -1.70 16.37
N ILE A 66 -9.65 -2.72 15.54
CA ILE A 66 -9.79 -2.57 14.11
C ILE A 66 -11.03 -3.32 13.63
N GLU A 67 -11.50 -2.90 12.46
CA GLU A 67 -12.50 -3.61 11.70
C GLU A 67 -11.87 -3.98 10.36
N TRP A 68 -11.87 -5.27 10.03
CA TRP A 68 -11.31 -5.73 8.77
C TRP A 68 -12.20 -5.30 7.60
N PHE A 69 -11.57 -4.87 6.51
CA PHE A 69 -12.27 -4.75 5.24
C PHE A 69 -12.68 -6.15 4.76
N GLU A 70 -13.76 -6.22 4.02
CA GLU A 70 -14.22 -7.47 3.44
C GLU A 70 -13.12 -8.07 2.55
N ASP A 71 -12.84 -9.37 2.76
CA ASP A 71 -11.85 -10.10 1.98
C ASP A 71 -12.49 -10.60 0.68
N LEU A 72 -12.53 -9.72 -0.32
CA LEU A 72 -13.14 -10.01 -1.61
C LEU A 72 -12.23 -10.91 -2.44
N PRO A 73 -12.81 -11.85 -3.21
CA PRO A 73 -12.00 -12.69 -4.10
C PRO A 73 -11.35 -11.85 -5.20
N GLU A 74 -10.16 -12.27 -5.64
CA GLU A 74 -9.47 -11.62 -6.75
C GLU A 74 -10.30 -11.77 -8.03
N GLN A 75 -10.50 -10.66 -8.74
CA GLN A 75 -11.23 -10.63 -10.01
C GLN A 75 -10.25 -10.63 -11.19
N PRO A 76 -10.56 -11.34 -12.28
CA PRO A 76 -9.67 -11.36 -13.44
C PRO A 76 -9.61 -9.98 -14.12
N LEU A 77 -8.47 -9.70 -14.73
CA LEU A 77 -8.30 -8.52 -15.55
C LEU A 77 -9.17 -8.61 -16.81
N THR A 78 -9.76 -7.48 -17.20
CA THR A 78 -10.52 -7.37 -18.44
C THR A 78 -9.79 -6.44 -19.41
N TYR A 79 -10.27 -6.34 -20.65
CA TYR A 79 -9.65 -5.47 -21.63
C TYR A 79 -9.66 -3.98 -21.20
N GLU A 80 -10.59 -3.58 -20.35
CA GLU A 80 -10.65 -2.22 -19.79
C GLU A 80 -9.38 -1.86 -18.99
N HIS A 81 -8.69 -2.87 -18.48
CA HIS A 81 -7.48 -2.71 -17.68
C HIS A 81 -6.19 -2.81 -18.50
N ASN A 82 -6.28 -2.99 -19.82
CA ASN A 82 -5.09 -3.21 -20.66
C ASN A 82 -4.10 -2.05 -20.61
N ASP A 83 -4.57 -0.81 -20.59
CA ASP A 83 -3.71 0.35 -20.52
C ASP A 83 -2.94 0.42 -19.19
N LEU A 84 -3.63 0.13 -18.09
CA LEU A 84 -3.00 0.11 -16.77
C LEU A 84 -2.04 -1.06 -16.63
N ALA A 85 -2.38 -2.23 -17.16
CA ALA A 85 -1.49 -3.39 -17.16
C ALA A 85 -0.23 -3.14 -18.02
N ALA A 86 -0.39 -2.46 -19.16
CA ALA A 86 0.75 -2.07 -19.99
C ALA A 86 1.65 -1.07 -19.28
N LEU A 87 1.08 -0.10 -18.56
CA LEU A 87 1.85 0.83 -17.74
C LEU A 87 2.65 0.10 -16.67
N LEU A 88 2.06 -0.86 -15.97
CA LEU A 88 2.76 -1.66 -14.97
C LEU A 88 3.92 -2.44 -15.60
N SER A 89 3.73 -3.02 -16.79
CA SER A 89 4.79 -3.72 -17.50
C SER A 89 5.98 -2.82 -17.81
N VAL A 90 5.72 -1.58 -18.22
CA VAL A 90 6.78 -0.59 -18.46
C VAL A 90 7.52 -0.23 -17.17
N LEU A 91 6.79 -0.04 -16.07
CA LEU A 91 7.38 0.25 -14.77
C LEU A 91 8.25 -0.92 -14.27
N ASP A 92 7.82 -2.16 -14.50
CA ASP A 92 8.55 -3.36 -14.07
C ASP A 92 9.88 -3.54 -14.80
N GLU A 93 10.06 -2.93 -15.97
CA GLU A 93 11.32 -2.95 -16.72
C GLU A 93 12.40 -2.10 -16.03
N HIS A 94 12.02 -1.17 -15.18
CA HIS A 94 12.99 -0.32 -14.49
C HIS A 94 13.75 -1.13 -13.44
N PRO A 95 15.12 -1.06 -13.42
CA PRO A 95 15.92 -1.87 -12.52
C PRO A 95 15.57 -1.72 -11.03
N MET A 96 15.21 -0.52 -10.59
CA MET A 96 14.83 -0.29 -9.19
C MET A 96 13.52 -0.98 -8.84
N VAL A 97 12.58 -1.05 -9.79
CA VAL A 97 11.30 -1.74 -9.60
C VAL A 97 11.51 -3.25 -9.62
N ALA A 98 12.32 -3.74 -10.57
CA ALA A 98 12.65 -5.17 -10.64
C ALA A 98 13.30 -5.66 -9.35
N ALA A 99 14.14 -4.83 -8.71
CA ALA A 99 14.78 -5.17 -7.44
C ALA A 99 13.80 -5.33 -6.27
N LEU A 100 12.61 -4.78 -6.37
CA LEU A 100 11.57 -4.93 -5.33
C LEU A 100 10.92 -6.32 -5.33
N GLU A 101 11.06 -7.07 -6.41
CA GLU A 101 10.49 -8.42 -6.55
C GLU A 101 8.98 -8.48 -6.22
N MET A 102 8.20 -7.61 -6.86
CA MET A 102 6.78 -7.46 -6.56
C MET A 102 5.88 -8.53 -7.19
N GLY A 103 6.47 -9.53 -7.84
CA GLY A 103 5.72 -10.67 -8.35
C GLY A 103 5.44 -10.69 -9.85
N GLY A 104 5.92 -9.71 -10.62
CA GLY A 104 5.79 -9.66 -12.08
C GLY A 104 4.37 -9.35 -12.55
N GLU A 105 3.86 -10.12 -13.51
CA GLU A 105 2.51 -9.89 -14.04
C GLU A 105 1.45 -9.98 -12.95
N PRO A 106 0.49 -9.04 -12.92
CA PRO A 106 -0.54 -9.06 -11.89
C PRO A 106 -1.48 -10.26 -12.05
N GLY A 107 -1.81 -10.90 -10.93
CA GLY A 107 -2.71 -12.05 -10.89
C GLY A 107 -4.18 -11.68 -11.08
N GLY A 108 -4.54 -10.41 -11.00
CA GLY A 108 -5.90 -9.93 -11.13
C GLY A 108 -6.02 -8.44 -10.84
N GLN A 109 -7.25 -7.97 -10.69
CA GLN A 109 -7.54 -6.54 -10.51
C GLN A 109 -6.92 -5.96 -9.23
N GLN A 110 -7.03 -6.68 -8.11
CA GLN A 110 -6.52 -6.19 -6.83
C GLN A 110 -4.99 -6.11 -6.85
N ASP A 111 -4.34 -7.10 -7.40
CA ASP A 111 -2.88 -7.11 -7.52
C ASP A 111 -2.40 -5.96 -8.41
N LEU A 112 -3.07 -5.72 -9.53
CA LEU A 112 -2.76 -4.59 -10.41
C LEU A 112 -2.92 -3.25 -9.67
N ALA A 113 -4.03 -3.08 -8.96
CA ALA A 113 -4.28 -1.85 -8.20
C ALA A 113 -3.22 -1.62 -7.12
N ASN A 114 -2.85 -2.66 -6.39
CA ASN A 114 -1.85 -2.58 -5.32
C ASN A 114 -0.47 -2.20 -5.87
N GLN A 115 -0.04 -2.84 -6.94
CA GLN A 115 1.26 -2.55 -7.54
C GLN A 115 1.33 -1.13 -8.10
N LEU A 116 0.29 -0.69 -8.81
CA LEU A 116 0.24 0.68 -9.35
C LEU A 116 0.19 1.73 -8.23
N ALA A 117 -0.61 1.51 -7.21
CA ALA A 117 -0.70 2.44 -6.07
C ALA A 117 0.65 2.58 -5.36
N TYR A 118 1.41 1.51 -5.28
CA TYR A 118 2.74 1.53 -4.68
C TYR A 118 3.78 2.24 -5.56
N LEU A 119 3.77 1.96 -6.86
CA LEU A 119 4.82 2.42 -7.77
C LEU A 119 4.60 3.84 -8.31
N LEU A 120 3.35 4.27 -8.46
CA LEU A 120 3.05 5.58 -9.03
C LEU A 120 3.33 6.71 -8.03
N PRO A 121 3.74 7.90 -8.53
CA PRO A 121 4.17 9.00 -7.67
C PRO A 121 2.99 9.83 -7.12
N PHE A 122 2.01 9.16 -6.55
CA PHE A 122 0.91 9.82 -5.87
C PHE A 122 1.36 10.26 -4.46
N ASP A 123 0.80 11.35 -3.96
CA ASP A 123 1.09 11.79 -2.61
C ASP A 123 0.42 10.86 -1.57
N THR A 124 0.78 11.04 -0.30
CA THR A 124 0.28 10.20 0.78
C THR A 124 -1.24 10.26 0.89
N GLU A 125 -1.85 11.42 0.73
CA GLU A 125 -3.31 11.57 0.80
C GLU A 125 -4.02 10.76 -0.28
N ARG A 126 -3.50 10.77 -1.51
CA ARG A 126 -4.05 10.00 -2.63
C ARG A 126 -3.89 8.51 -2.41
N LYS A 127 -2.74 8.08 -1.90
CA LYS A 127 -2.51 6.67 -1.58
C LYS A 127 -3.43 6.18 -0.47
N LEU A 128 -3.68 6.99 0.56
CA LEU A 128 -4.63 6.68 1.62
C LEU A 128 -6.07 6.63 1.09
N GLU A 129 -6.44 7.54 0.21
CA GLU A 129 -7.74 7.53 -0.46
C GLU A 129 -7.96 6.21 -1.21
N LEU A 130 -6.95 5.74 -1.97
CA LEU A 130 -7.00 4.47 -2.67
C LEU A 130 -7.12 3.29 -1.70
N LEU A 131 -6.35 3.31 -0.63
CA LEU A 131 -6.37 2.25 0.39
C LEU A 131 -7.76 2.12 1.04
N ALA A 132 -8.49 3.22 1.18
CA ALA A 132 -9.80 3.26 1.81
C ALA A 132 -10.95 2.81 0.89
N LEU A 133 -10.73 2.73 -0.44
CA LEU A 133 -11.77 2.29 -1.36
C LEU A 133 -12.08 0.80 -1.17
N PRO A 134 -13.38 0.42 -1.24
CA PRO A 134 -13.79 -0.93 -0.83
C PRO A 134 -13.36 -2.06 -1.76
N ASP A 135 -13.18 -1.80 -3.06
CA ASP A 135 -12.83 -2.86 -4.02
C ASP A 135 -11.83 -2.40 -5.08
N ALA A 136 -11.23 -3.38 -5.75
CA ALA A 136 -10.19 -3.14 -6.75
C ALA A 136 -10.69 -2.37 -7.97
N GLN A 137 -11.92 -2.60 -8.39
CA GLN A 137 -12.51 -1.90 -9.54
C GLN A 137 -12.58 -0.40 -9.29
N MET A 138 -13.02 0.00 -8.10
CA MET A 138 -13.05 1.40 -7.70
C MET A 138 -11.64 1.99 -7.60
N GLN A 139 -10.68 1.22 -7.06
CA GLN A 139 -9.30 1.63 -6.97
C GLN A 139 -8.68 1.86 -8.35
N LEU A 140 -8.89 0.95 -9.29
CA LEU A 140 -8.38 1.08 -10.66
C LEU A 140 -8.99 2.27 -11.39
N ALA A 141 -10.30 2.47 -11.24
CA ALA A 141 -10.97 3.65 -11.81
C ALA A 141 -10.41 4.95 -11.26
N ARG A 142 -10.14 5.00 -9.96
CA ARG A 142 -9.54 6.18 -9.33
C ARG A 142 -8.10 6.41 -9.77
N ILE A 143 -7.32 5.35 -9.92
CA ILE A 143 -5.95 5.43 -10.45
C ILE A 143 -5.96 6.03 -11.85
N GLN A 144 -6.90 5.60 -12.70
CA GLN A 144 -7.06 6.15 -14.05
C GLN A 144 -7.28 7.67 -14.01
N VAL A 145 -8.19 8.14 -13.17
CA VAL A 145 -8.48 9.57 -13.00
C VAL A 145 -7.25 10.31 -12.49
N LEU A 146 -6.55 9.77 -11.50
CA LEU A 146 -5.34 10.40 -10.95
C LEU A 146 -4.22 10.50 -11.99
N LEU A 147 -4.07 9.49 -12.85
CA LEU A 147 -3.10 9.52 -13.95
C LEU A 147 -3.44 10.58 -14.98
N GLU A 148 -4.70 10.75 -15.32
CA GLU A 148 -5.14 11.82 -16.23
C GLU A 148 -4.81 13.19 -15.67
N HIS A 149 -4.99 13.39 -14.37
CA HIS A 149 -4.59 14.63 -13.69
C HIS A 149 -3.09 14.86 -13.75
N LEU A 150 -2.27 13.84 -13.50
CA LEU A 150 -0.82 13.96 -13.61
C LEU A 150 -0.37 14.32 -15.02
N GLN A 151 -0.97 13.72 -16.05
CA GLN A 151 -0.68 14.04 -17.43
C GLN A 151 -1.08 15.47 -17.77
N GLY A 152 -2.19 15.95 -17.26
CA GLY A 152 -2.65 17.32 -17.43
C GLY A 152 -1.72 18.35 -16.80
N GLU A 153 -1.13 18.04 -15.65
CA GLU A 153 -0.15 18.91 -14.98
C GLU A 153 1.19 18.96 -15.72
N LEU A 154 1.58 17.86 -16.39
CA LEU A 154 2.81 17.75 -17.13
C LEU A 154 2.70 18.25 -18.58
N GLY A 155 1.49 18.36 -19.07
CA GLY A 155 1.18 18.80 -20.46
C GLY A 155 0.81 20.30 -20.58
#